data_120284190c5e38976c792ea482a5912f
#
_entry.id   120284190c5e38976c792ea482a5912f
#
_cell.length_a   1.000
_cell.length_b   1.000
_cell.length_c   1.000
_cell.angle_alpha   90.00
_cell.angle_beta   90.00
_cell.angle_gamma   90.00
#
_symmetry.space_group_name_H-M   'P 1'
#
loop_
_entity.id
_entity.type
_entity.pdbx_description
1 polymer ?
#
loop_
_entity_poly.entity_id
_entity_poly.type
_entity_poly.pdbx_seq_one_letter_code
_entity_poly.pdbx_strand_id
1 'polypeptide(L)'
;MITDSIDHLKRYAVPKTEAILRFIAEHDCMNLPDGEIEIQGRELFVRVMSYVPKAPEENSFEVHRIYADVQYVVAGVEIMQIACMKDLSILTDYEPQGDYQFFKSTGLSTDLIIGAGEFAVFYPDQPHRPSCIQEGFTGLVKKLVFKVKIN
;
A
#
# COMPACT_ATOMS: atom_id res chain seq x y z
N MET A 1 -11.16 -3.21 2.34
CA MET A 1 -10.42 -2.33 1.42
C MET A 1 -11.22 -1.05 1.20
N ILE A 2 -10.54 0.10 1.14
CA ILE A 2 -11.10 1.45 0.94
C ILE A 2 -10.20 2.16 -0.06
N THR A 3 -10.75 2.96 -0.96
CA THR A 3 -9.98 3.86 -1.84
C THR A 3 -10.74 5.18 -2.04
N ASP A 4 -10.05 6.31 -1.96
CA ASP A 4 -10.61 7.66 -2.14
C ASP A 4 -9.44 8.68 -2.25
N SER A 5 -9.77 9.98 -2.40
CA SER A 5 -8.83 11.07 -2.20
C SER A 5 -8.35 11.13 -0.74
N ILE A 6 -7.07 11.45 -0.53
CA ILE A 6 -6.48 11.53 0.81
C ILE A 6 -7.19 12.55 1.72
N ASP A 7 -7.75 13.61 1.14
CA ASP A 7 -8.53 14.62 1.86
C ASP A 7 -9.80 14.05 2.52
N HIS A 8 -10.23 12.89 2.04
CA HIS A 8 -11.41 12.19 2.55
C HIS A 8 -11.09 11.08 3.57
N LEU A 9 -9.82 10.86 3.92
CA LEU A 9 -9.44 9.77 4.82
C LEU A 9 -10.21 9.80 6.15
N LYS A 10 -10.54 11.00 6.66
CA LYS A 10 -11.34 11.17 7.90
C LYS A 10 -12.77 10.64 7.82
N ARG A 11 -13.30 10.40 6.63
CA ARG A 11 -14.66 9.86 6.45
C ARG A 11 -14.74 8.37 6.79
N TYR A 12 -13.59 7.73 6.89
CA TYR A 12 -13.48 6.29 7.09
C TYR A 12 -12.95 5.98 8.49
N ALA A 13 -13.38 4.87 9.05
CA ALA A 13 -12.93 4.40 10.38
C ALA A 13 -11.54 3.72 10.30
N VAL A 14 -10.56 4.41 9.71
CA VAL A 14 -9.18 3.94 9.64
C VAL A 14 -8.45 4.33 10.93
N PRO A 15 -7.86 3.38 11.67
CA PRO A 15 -7.11 3.72 12.87
C PRO A 15 -5.94 4.67 12.57
N LYS A 16 -5.59 5.52 13.53
CA LYS A 16 -4.47 6.48 13.43
C LYS A 16 -4.61 7.57 12.35
N THR A 17 -5.79 7.74 11.74
CA THR A 17 -6.06 8.74 10.68
C THR A 17 -5.50 10.13 11.00
N GLU A 18 -5.71 10.65 12.22
CA GLU A 18 -5.23 11.99 12.60
C GLU A 18 -3.70 12.08 12.58
N ALA A 19 -2.99 11.03 13.00
CA ALA A 19 -1.53 11.00 13.00
C ALA A 19 -0.99 10.89 11.56
N ILE A 20 -1.65 10.12 10.68
CA ILE A 20 -1.32 10.01 9.25
C ILE A 20 -1.46 11.36 8.57
N LEU A 21 -2.62 12.02 8.72
CA LEU A 21 -2.88 13.31 8.07
C LEU A 21 -1.97 14.41 8.60
N ARG A 22 -1.65 14.40 9.90
CA ARG A 22 -0.67 15.31 10.49
C ARG A 22 0.71 15.11 9.87
N PHE A 23 1.17 13.87 9.75
CA PHE A 23 2.45 13.55 9.11
C PHE A 23 2.50 14.10 7.68
N ILE A 24 1.45 13.88 6.88
CA ILE A 24 1.37 14.37 5.50
C ILE A 24 1.40 15.91 5.47
N ALA A 25 0.71 16.59 6.39
CA ALA A 25 0.65 18.06 6.43
C ALA A 25 1.96 18.71 6.90
N GLU A 26 2.74 18.03 7.74
CA GLU A 26 3.99 18.56 8.32
C GLU A 26 5.24 18.26 7.48
N HIS A 27 5.13 17.42 6.43
CA HIS A 27 6.27 17.02 5.62
C HIS A 27 6.08 17.34 4.14
N ASP A 28 7.18 17.68 3.47
CA ASP A 28 7.23 17.71 2.01
C ASP A 28 7.36 16.28 1.49
N CYS A 29 6.21 15.62 1.31
CA CYS A 29 6.13 14.20 0.95
C CYS A 29 6.84 13.88 -0.38
N MET A 30 6.92 14.85 -1.30
CA MET A 30 7.63 14.66 -2.58
C MET A 30 9.13 14.48 -2.39
N ASN A 31 9.71 15.20 -1.45
CA ASN A 31 11.16 15.26 -1.22
C ASN A 31 11.63 14.39 -0.04
N LEU A 32 10.73 13.64 0.61
CA LEU A 32 11.14 12.68 1.63
C LEU A 32 12.06 11.63 1.01
N PRO A 33 13.21 11.33 1.64
CA PRO A 33 14.07 10.25 1.19
C PRO A 33 13.37 8.89 1.36
N ASP A 34 13.67 7.95 0.46
CA ASP A 34 13.18 6.58 0.60
C ASP A 34 13.72 5.94 1.88
N GLY A 35 12.87 5.17 2.55
CA GLY A 35 13.20 4.52 3.81
C GLY A 35 12.00 4.42 4.74
N GLU A 36 12.27 4.09 6.00
CA GLU A 36 11.25 3.92 7.02
C GLU A 36 11.38 5.02 8.08
N ILE A 37 10.24 5.60 8.47
CA ILE A 37 10.15 6.65 9.49
C ILE A 37 9.14 6.21 10.54
N GLU A 38 9.54 6.11 11.80
CA GLU A 38 8.63 5.85 12.91
C GLU A 38 7.86 7.13 13.28
N ILE A 39 6.54 7.02 13.40
CA ILE A 39 5.63 8.12 13.80
C ILE A 39 5.19 7.91 15.25
N GLN A 40 4.78 6.71 15.58
CA GLN A 40 4.40 6.27 16.94
C GLN A 40 5.07 4.91 17.24
N GLY A 41 6.38 4.84 17.10
CA GLY A 41 7.12 3.57 17.16
C GLY A 41 6.56 2.55 16.18
N ARG A 42 6.42 1.32 16.63
CA ARG A 42 5.87 0.22 15.81
C ARG A 42 4.34 0.16 15.75
N GLU A 43 3.62 1.05 16.47
CA GLU A 43 2.16 1.18 16.36
C GLU A 43 1.73 1.92 15.08
N LEU A 44 2.58 2.84 14.59
CA LEU A 44 2.42 3.55 13.34
C LEU A 44 3.78 3.98 12.80
N PHE A 45 4.15 3.51 11.64
CA PHE A 45 5.33 3.96 10.89
C PHE A 45 5.01 4.07 9.41
N VAL A 46 5.85 4.76 8.65
CA VAL A 46 5.66 4.95 7.22
C VAL A 46 6.89 4.47 6.45
N ARG A 47 6.66 3.77 5.34
CA ARG A 47 7.66 3.46 4.32
C ARG A 47 7.51 4.42 3.17
N VAL A 48 8.57 5.19 2.91
CA VAL A 48 8.66 6.11 1.78
C VAL A 48 9.32 5.38 0.62
N MET A 49 8.69 5.38 -0.53
CA MET A 49 9.14 4.60 -1.69
C MET A 49 9.09 5.43 -2.97
N SER A 50 10.12 5.26 -3.82
CA SER A 50 10.17 5.81 -5.18
C SER A 50 10.56 4.70 -6.13
N TYR A 51 9.75 4.44 -7.16
CA TYR A 51 10.00 3.34 -8.09
C TYR A 51 9.27 3.54 -9.43
N VAL A 52 9.71 2.82 -10.43
CA VAL A 52 8.96 2.63 -11.68
C VAL A 52 8.08 1.39 -11.49
N PRO A 53 6.75 1.51 -11.65
CA PRO A 53 5.86 0.35 -11.60
C PRO A 53 6.23 -0.72 -12.63
N LYS A 54 5.96 -1.98 -12.35
CA LYS A 54 6.30 -3.13 -13.19
C LYS A 54 5.06 -3.84 -13.69
N ALA A 55 5.24 -4.72 -14.67
CA ALA A 55 4.16 -5.59 -15.12
C ALA A 55 3.63 -6.44 -13.95
N PRO A 56 2.32 -6.71 -13.89
CA PRO A 56 1.74 -7.50 -12.79
C PRO A 56 2.42 -8.86 -12.59
N GLU A 57 2.90 -9.48 -13.67
CA GLU A 57 3.58 -10.78 -13.65
C GLU A 57 4.94 -10.75 -12.94
N GLU A 58 5.53 -9.56 -12.82
CA GLU A 58 6.79 -9.35 -12.10
C GLU A 58 6.59 -9.08 -10.61
N ASN A 59 5.34 -8.90 -10.17
CA ASN A 59 4.95 -8.63 -8.79
C ASN A 59 4.19 -9.81 -8.20
N SER A 60 4.24 -9.97 -6.88
CA SER A 60 3.47 -10.97 -6.14
C SER A 60 2.32 -10.30 -5.38
N PHE A 61 1.24 -11.06 -5.14
CA PHE A 61 0.29 -10.67 -4.11
C PHE A 61 0.95 -10.81 -2.74
N GLU A 62 0.65 -9.88 -1.85
CA GLU A 62 1.09 -9.92 -0.46
C GLU A 62 -0.10 -9.88 0.49
N VAL A 63 0.09 -10.49 1.65
CA VAL A 63 -0.88 -10.48 2.76
C VAL A 63 -0.12 -10.17 4.04
N HIS A 64 -0.68 -9.29 4.85
CA HIS A 64 -0.19 -8.94 6.18
C HIS A 64 -1.08 -9.56 7.26
N ARG A 65 -0.56 -9.77 8.47
CA ARG A 65 -1.33 -10.33 9.61
C ARG A 65 -1.46 -9.34 10.76
N ILE A 66 -0.53 -8.41 10.88
CA ILE A 66 -0.40 -7.48 12.01
C ILE A 66 -0.84 -6.08 11.61
N TYR A 67 -0.37 -5.60 10.45
CA TYR A 67 -0.56 -4.23 10.00
C TYR A 67 -1.61 -4.11 8.92
N ALA A 68 -2.41 -3.03 9.01
CA ALA A 68 -3.09 -2.50 7.84
C ALA A 68 -2.15 -1.55 7.09
N ASP A 69 -2.23 -1.57 5.77
CA ASP A 69 -1.53 -0.63 4.89
C ASP A 69 -2.47 0.51 4.51
N VAL A 70 -2.06 1.75 4.77
CA VAL A 70 -2.64 2.93 4.13
C VAL A 70 -1.62 3.41 3.09
N GLN A 71 -1.87 3.08 1.83
CA GLN A 71 -0.97 3.39 0.72
C GLN A 71 -1.41 4.68 0.05
N TYR A 72 -0.64 5.75 0.22
CA TYR A 72 -0.89 7.07 -0.33
C TYR A 72 0.06 7.36 -1.50
N VAL A 73 -0.49 7.58 -2.69
CA VAL A 73 0.28 7.96 -3.88
C VAL A 73 0.48 9.48 -3.87
N VAL A 74 1.71 9.91 -3.67
CA VAL A 74 2.08 11.34 -3.66
C VAL A 74 2.24 11.87 -5.08
N ALA A 75 2.82 11.06 -5.98
CA ALA A 75 3.00 11.40 -7.38
C ALA A 75 3.02 10.13 -8.26
N GLY A 76 2.61 10.29 -9.52
CA GLY A 76 2.48 9.21 -10.46
C GLY A 76 1.13 8.50 -10.37
N VAL A 77 1.07 7.31 -10.95
CA VAL A 77 -0.10 6.43 -10.95
C VAL A 77 0.35 5.00 -10.98
N GLU A 78 -0.34 4.13 -10.24
CA GLU A 78 -0.12 2.69 -10.29
C GLU A 78 -1.44 1.92 -10.25
N ILE A 79 -1.38 0.67 -10.63
CA ILE A 79 -2.42 -0.31 -10.37
C ILE A 79 -2.07 -1.05 -9.08
N MET A 80 -3.03 -1.12 -8.16
CA MET A 80 -3.01 -2.02 -7.01
C MET A 80 -4.07 -3.09 -7.26
N GLN A 81 -3.64 -4.34 -7.45
CA GLN A 81 -4.58 -5.43 -7.69
C GLN A 81 -5.04 -6.05 -6.39
N ILE A 82 -6.30 -6.47 -6.37
CA ILE A 82 -6.89 -7.25 -5.27
C ILE A 82 -7.40 -8.59 -5.80
N ALA A 83 -7.37 -9.61 -4.94
CA ALA A 83 -7.88 -10.95 -5.27
C ALA A 83 -8.53 -11.60 -4.06
N CYS A 84 -9.37 -12.62 -4.30
CA CYS A 84 -9.83 -13.51 -3.25
C CYS A 84 -8.76 -14.55 -2.94
N MET A 85 -8.61 -14.95 -1.67
CA MET A 85 -7.64 -16.00 -1.28
C MET A 85 -7.80 -17.31 -2.06
N LYS A 86 -9.02 -17.66 -2.47
CA LYS A 86 -9.30 -18.87 -3.29
C LYS A 86 -8.64 -18.84 -4.68
N ASP A 87 -8.32 -17.63 -5.17
CA ASP A 87 -7.71 -17.39 -6.47
C ASP A 87 -6.18 -17.19 -6.37
N LEU A 88 -5.61 -17.61 -5.23
CA LEU A 88 -4.19 -17.46 -4.93
C LEU A 88 -3.59 -18.80 -4.46
N SER A 89 -2.33 -19.03 -4.78
CA SER A 89 -1.52 -20.11 -4.21
C SER A 89 -0.33 -19.53 -3.44
N ILE A 90 0.05 -20.20 -2.36
CA ILE A 90 1.19 -19.80 -1.52
C ILE A 90 2.48 -19.83 -2.36
N LEU A 91 3.23 -18.74 -2.32
CA LEU A 91 4.54 -18.62 -2.94
C LEU A 91 5.66 -18.73 -1.92
N THR A 92 5.48 -18.14 -0.73
CA THR A 92 6.44 -18.18 0.38
C THR A 92 5.74 -18.49 1.71
N ASP A 93 6.50 -18.94 2.70
CA ASP A 93 6.03 -18.94 4.08
C ASP A 93 5.86 -17.49 4.59
N TYR A 94 5.08 -17.34 5.66
CA TYR A 94 4.92 -16.04 6.30
C TYR A 94 6.23 -15.61 7.00
N GLU A 95 6.66 -14.38 6.74
CA GLU A 95 7.82 -13.74 7.36
C GLU A 95 7.38 -12.83 8.51
N PRO A 96 7.53 -13.27 9.79
CA PRO A 96 7.02 -12.52 10.93
C PRO A 96 7.68 -11.15 11.15
N GLN A 97 8.98 -11.02 10.82
CA GLN A 97 9.72 -9.77 11.03
C GLN A 97 9.27 -8.68 10.05
N GLY A 98 8.95 -9.09 8.82
CA GLY A 98 8.47 -8.19 7.78
C GLY A 98 6.96 -8.05 7.74
N ASP A 99 6.23 -8.93 8.44
CA ASP A 99 4.76 -9.06 8.41
C ASP A 99 4.22 -9.24 6.99
N TYR A 100 4.77 -10.18 6.23
CA TYR A 100 4.26 -10.48 4.90
C TYR A 100 4.28 -11.97 4.57
N GLN A 101 3.39 -12.37 3.70
CA GLN A 101 3.40 -13.64 3.00
C GLN A 101 3.07 -13.37 1.53
N PHE A 102 3.86 -13.97 0.62
CA PHE A 102 3.63 -13.81 -0.82
C PHE A 102 2.83 -14.93 -1.42
N PHE A 103 2.03 -14.55 -2.43
CA PHE A 103 1.16 -15.46 -3.17
C PHE A 103 1.27 -15.21 -4.67
N LYS A 104 1.03 -16.28 -5.44
CA LYS A 104 0.90 -16.25 -6.89
C LYS A 104 -0.58 -16.26 -7.27
N SER A 105 -0.96 -15.45 -8.25
CA SER A 105 -2.30 -15.47 -8.82
C SER A 105 -2.55 -16.78 -9.58
N THR A 106 -3.71 -17.38 -9.33
CA THR A 106 -4.22 -18.57 -10.04
C THR A 106 -5.60 -18.34 -10.62
N GLY A 107 -6.18 -17.17 -10.43
CA GLY A 107 -7.53 -16.85 -10.85
C GLY A 107 -7.74 -15.36 -11.10
N LEU A 108 -8.92 -14.87 -10.75
CA LEU A 108 -9.35 -13.50 -11.03
C LEU A 108 -8.73 -12.49 -10.05
N SER A 109 -8.41 -11.30 -10.58
CA SER A 109 -8.05 -10.12 -9.80
C SER A 109 -8.81 -8.90 -10.32
N THR A 110 -8.89 -7.86 -9.47
CA THR A 110 -9.49 -6.57 -9.81
C THR A 110 -8.43 -5.49 -9.72
N ASP A 111 -8.37 -4.64 -10.72
CA ASP A 111 -7.45 -3.51 -10.78
C ASP A 111 -8.07 -2.29 -10.10
N LEU A 112 -7.31 -1.71 -9.18
CA LEU A 112 -7.55 -0.40 -8.60
C LEU A 112 -6.52 0.56 -9.16
N ILE A 113 -6.94 1.53 -9.94
CA ILE A 113 -6.06 2.58 -10.44
C ILE A 113 -6.00 3.66 -9.37
N ILE A 114 -4.81 3.91 -8.82
CA ILE A 114 -4.56 4.88 -7.75
C ILE A 114 -3.58 5.93 -8.26
N GLY A 115 -4.05 7.16 -8.37
CA GLY A 115 -3.28 8.30 -8.85
C GLY A 115 -2.77 9.20 -7.73
N ALA A 116 -2.04 10.25 -8.13
CA ALA A 116 -1.53 11.27 -7.19
C ALA A 116 -2.67 11.91 -6.39
N GLY A 117 -2.51 12.00 -5.06
CA GLY A 117 -3.50 12.53 -4.14
C GLY A 117 -4.51 11.49 -3.63
N GLU A 118 -4.46 10.25 -4.12
CA GLU A 118 -5.36 9.18 -3.75
C GLU A 118 -4.70 8.16 -2.82
N PHE A 119 -5.51 7.42 -2.08
CA PHE A 119 -5.05 6.35 -1.20
C PHE A 119 -5.85 5.06 -1.38
N ALA A 120 -5.24 3.95 -0.97
CA ALA A 120 -5.90 2.67 -0.76
C ALA A 120 -5.59 2.13 0.64
N VAL A 121 -6.56 1.48 1.29
CA VAL A 121 -6.38 0.81 2.58
C VAL A 121 -6.58 -0.69 2.41
N PHE A 122 -5.61 -1.46 2.86
CA PHE A 122 -5.66 -2.92 2.93
C PHE A 122 -5.51 -3.35 4.39
N TYR A 123 -6.53 -4.02 4.92
CA TYR A 123 -6.48 -4.57 6.28
C TYR A 123 -5.74 -5.93 6.30
N PRO A 124 -5.35 -6.42 7.49
CA PRO A 124 -4.85 -7.78 7.62
C PRO A 124 -5.72 -8.81 6.89
N ASP A 125 -5.09 -9.83 6.33
CA ASP A 125 -5.70 -10.91 5.55
C ASP A 125 -6.37 -10.47 4.22
N GLN A 126 -6.15 -9.24 3.76
CA GLN A 126 -6.61 -8.76 2.46
C GLN A 126 -5.48 -8.87 1.42
N PRO A 127 -5.55 -9.83 0.48
CA PRO A 127 -4.53 -9.96 -0.56
C PRO A 127 -4.53 -8.75 -1.49
N HIS A 128 -3.35 -8.19 -1.71
CA HIS A 128 -3.15 -7.09 -2.65
C HIS A 128 -1.80 -7.20 -3.34
N ARG A 129 -1.71 -6.67 -4.55
CA ARG A 129 -0.49 -6.63 -5.38
C ARG A 129 -0.29 -5.21 -5.84
N PRO A 130 0.50 -4.41 -5.10
CA PRO A 130 0.80 -3.03 -5.47
C PRO A 130 1.90 -2.95 -6.53
N SER A 131 2.24 -1.72 -6.92
CA SER A 131 3.36 -1.38 -7.81
C SER A 131 3.23 -1.94 -9.22
N CYS A 132 2.00 -2.21 -9.67
CA CYS A 132 1.73 -2.64 -11.03
C CYS A 132 1.59 -1.43 -11.96
N ILE A 133 2.10 -1.57 -13.18
CA ILE A 133 2.11 -0.49 -14.16
C ILE A 133 0.70 -0.23 -14.71
N GLN A 134 0.33 1.05 -14.75
CA GLN A 134 -0.83 1.52 -15.52
C GLN A 134 -0.41 1.67 -16.98
N GLU A 135 -1.23 1.19 -17.89
CA GLU A 135 -0.96 1.30 -19.34
C GLU A 135 -0.72 2.77 -19.75
N GLY A 136 0.35 2.99 -20.48
CA GLY A 136 0.78 4.31 -20.94
C GLY A 136 1.54 5.15 -19.91
N PHE A 137 1.68 4.70 -18.67
CA PHE A 137 2.50 5.39 -17.66
C PHE A 137 3.95 4.89 -17.74
N THR A 138 4.90 5.83 -17.80
CA THR A 138 6.35 5.52 -17.89
C THR A 138 7.18 6.24 -16.82
N GLY A 139 6.52 6.90 -15.87
CA GLY A 139 7.18 7.73 -14.86
C GLY A 139 7.48 7.00 -13.55
N LEU A 140 8.00 7.76 -12.59
CA LEU A 140 8.19 7.33 -11.23
C LEU A 140 6.90 7.49 -10.41
N VAL A 141 6.64 6.53 -9.56
CA VAL A 141 5.65 6.66 -8.47
C VAL A 141 6.40 7.05 -7.20
N LYS A 142 5.91 8.07 -6.51
CA LYS A 142 6.26 8.40 -5.13
C LYS A 142 5.12 8.00 -4.23
N LYS A 143 5.38 7.10 -3.29
CA LYS A 143 4.35 6.52 -2.42
C LYS A 143 4.78 6.51 -0.97
N LEU A 144 3.82 6.76 -0.08
CA LEU A 144 3.91 6.56 1.35
C LEU A 144 3.02 5.39 1.76
N VAL A 145 3.59 4.37 2.37
CA VAL A 145 2.85 3.23 2.92
C VAL A 145 2.87 3.32 4.44
N PHE A 146 1.78 3.82 5.02
CA PHE A 146 1.63 3.85 6.47
C PHE A 146 1.24 2.46 6.96
N LYS A 147 2.08 1.88 7.81
CA LYS A 147 1.84 0.61 8.50
C LYS A 147 1.17 0.90 9.83
N VAL A 148 -0.11 0.57 9.91
CA VAL A 148 -0.98 0.80 11.09
C VAL A 148 -1.19 -0.52 11.78
N LYS A 149 -0.70 -0.67 13.01
CA LYS A 149 -0.87 -1.91 13.76
C LYS A 149 -2.34 -2.12 14.15
N ILE A 150 -2.87 -3.29 13.81
CA ILE A 150 -4.26 -3.70 14.09
C ILE A 150 -4.29 -4.82 15.13
N ASN A 151 -3.36 -5.79 15.03
CA ASN A 151 -3.29 -6.99 15.89
C ASN A 151 -2.01 -7.03 16.72
#